data_2e77f7aa7ac0378bf629e245b89af108
#
_entry.id   2e77f7aa7ac0378bf629e245b89af108
#
_cell.length_a   1.000
_cell.length_b   1.000
_cell.length_c   1.000
_cell.angle_alpha   90.00
_cell.angle_beta   90.00
_cell.angle_gamma   90.00
#
_symmetry.space_group_name_H-M   'P 1'
#
loop_
_entity.id
_entity.type
_entity.pdbx_description
1 polymer ?
#
loop_
_entity_poly.entity_id
_entity_poly.type
_entity_poly.pdbx_seq_one_letter_code
_entity_poly.pdbx_strand_id
1 'polypeptide(L)'
;MTIYSVGLDIENKNNHFIHLNLADYSYLFGDNKLYETLDKLPRPDLIIASPPCESWSIASSMDKGNACWKQERADDCLFDPQIPLSPFTIRDFNDYERYQFKPERQIVKRINGELCTHNLIQIIKRYNPKYYVIENPASSKIWDYIDRVLGFKIPYDNLAHYNQYDSYPIQKPTRFKSNIELNLKTGNKPSDINFKLMNGYNNRSNIPISLVKSIFNQILEMEGLNER
;
A
#
# COMPACT_ATOMS: atom_id res chain seq x y z
N MET A 1 -7.76 -15.36 18.72
CA MET A 1 -7.15 -14.15 18.09
C MET A 1 -8.25 -13.09 17.93
N THR A 2 -8.01 -11.84 18.34
CA THR A 2 -8.94 -10.72 18.13
C THR A 2 -8.37 -9.82 17.05
N ILE A 3 -9.19 -9.46 16.05
CA ILE A 3 -8.79 -8.62 14.91
C ILE A 3 -9.50 -7.29 15.02
N TYR A 4 -8.74 -6.21 15.10
CA TYR A 4 -9.24 -4.84 14.99
C TYR A 4 -8.97 -4.33 13.57
N SER A 5 -9.98 -3.77 12.92
CA SER A 5 -9.84 -3.09 11.64
C SER A 5 -9.92 -1.59 11.84
N VAL A 6 -8.98 -0.84 11.31
CA VAL A 6 -8.91 0.61 11.48
C VAL A 6 -8.82 1.30 10.13
N GLY A 7 -9.66 2.28 9.89
CA GLY A 7 -9.68 3.02 8.61
C GLY A 7 -10.98 3.76 8.35
N LEU A 8 -11.17 4.15 7.10
CA LEU A 8 -12.35 4.88 6.64
C LEU A 8 -13.30 4.00 5.80
N ASP A 9 -13.04 2.71 5.68
CA ASP A 9 -13.85 1.78 4.88
C ASP A 9 -15.22 1.54 5.52
N ILE A 10 -16.25 2.18 4.97
CA ILE A 10 -17.62 2.05 5.43
C ILE A 10 -18.26 0.68 5.12
N GLU A 11 -17.66 -0.11 4.22
CA GLU A 11 -18.14 -1.46 3.87
C GLU A 11 -17.55 -2.53 4.80
N ASN A 12 -16.67 -2.15 5.73
CA ASN A 12 -16.04 -3.08 6.66
C ASN A 12 -17.08 -3.65 7.65
N LYS A 13 -17.18 -4.99 7.67
CA LYS A 13 -18.14 -5.74 8.51
C LYS A 13 -17.50 -6.32 9.77
N ASN A 14 -16.25 -5.97 10.09
CA ASN A 14 -15.61 -6.44 11.31
C ASN A 14 -16.31 -5.80 12.53
N ASN A 15 -16.72 -6.62 13.50
CA ASN A 15 -17.34 -6.14 14.75
C ASN A 15 -16.43 -5.22 15.58
N HIS A 16 -15.12 -5.28 15.36
CA HIS A 16 -14.10 -4.41 15.97
C HIS A 16 -13.56 -3.39 14.98
N PHE A 17 -14.40 -2.91 14.07
CA PHE A 17 -14.03 -1.85 13.15
C PHE A 17 -14.03 -0.49 13.86
N ILE A 18 -12.96 0.26 13.65
CA ILE A 18 -12.77 1.61 14.19
C ILE A 18 -12.67 2.57 13.02
N HIS A 19 -13.68 3.41 12.89
CA HIS A 19 -13.69 4.47 11.88
C HIS A 19 -12.73 5.57 12.30
N LEU A 20 -11.55 5.62 11.68
CA LEU A 20 -10.48 6.55 12.01
C LEU A 20 -9.71 6.96 10.75
N ASN A 21 -9.51 8.25 10.58
CA ASN A 21 -8.70 8.77 9.48
C ASN A 21 -7.20 8.59 9.78
N LEU A 22 -6.56 7.64 9.11
CA LEU A 22 -5.12 7.41 9.25
C LEU A 22 -4.26 8.46 8.54
N ALA A 23 -4.85 9.36 7.75
CA ALA A 23 -4.18 10.53 7.18
C ALA A 23 -4.26 11.77 8.09
N ASP A 24 -4.70 11.60 9.33
CA ASP A 24 -4.79 12.69 10.28
C ASP A 24 -3.40 13.19 10.70
N TYR A 25 -3.23 14.50 10.72
CA TYR A 25 -2.00 15.19 11.15
C TYR A 25 -2.25 16.22 12.24
N SER A 26 -3.44 16.27 12.80
CA SER A 26 -3.87 17.23 13.81
C SER A 26 -3.04 17.14 15.10
N TYR A 27 -2.40 16.00 15.34
CA TYR A 27 -1.47 15.83 16.47
C TYR A 27 -0.27 16.81 16.45
N LEU A 28 0.10 17.32 15.27
CA LEU A 28 1.11 18.37 15.15
C LEU A 28 0.65 19.70 15.78
N PHE A 29 -0.64 19.87 15.98
CA PHE A 29 -1.28 21.05 16.56
C PHE A 29 -1.90 20.78 17.94
N GLY A 30 -1.58 19.62 18.53
CA GLY A 30 -2.03 19.27 19.88
C GLY A 30 -3.33 18.47 19.96
N ASP A 31 -3.99 18.16 18.84
CA ASP A 31 -5.12 17.22 18.82
C ASP A 31 -4.61 15.79 18.61
N ASN A 32 -4.51 15.03 19.68
CA ASN A 32 -3.96 13.69 19.68
C ASN A 32 -5.00 12.60 19.41
N LYS A 33 -6.17 12.92 18.88
CA LYS A 33 -7.28 11.97 18.67
C LYS A 33 -6.87 10.68 17.96
N LEU A 34 -5.98 10.76 16.97
CA LEU A 34 -5.46 9.58 16.28
C LEU A 34 -4.84 8.60 17.28
N TYR A 35 -3.86 9.06 18.05
CA TYR A 35 -3.13 8.19 18.98
C TYR A 35 -3.96 7.86 20.22
N GLU A 36 -4.75 8.78 20.75
CA GLU A 36 -5.66 8.50 21.85
C GLU A 36 -6.68 7.41 21.51
N THR A 37 -7.11 7.33 20.27
CA THR A 37 -7.99 6.27 19.80
C THR A 37 -7.26 4.94 19.71
N LEU A 38 -6.07 4.93 19.13
CA LEU A 38 -5.28 3.72 18.97
C LEU A 38 -4.72 3.20 20.30
N ASP A 39 -4.35 4.09 21.22
CA ASP A 39 -3.81 3.72 22.55
C ASP A 39 -4.85 3.04 23.46
N LYS A 40 -6.14 3.16 23.15
CA LYS A 40 -7.22 2.43 23.84
C LYS A 40 -7.33 0.96 23.43
N LEU A 41 -6.66 0.60 22.31
CA LEU A 41 -6.66 -0.76 21.83
C LEU A 41 -5.56 -1.58 22.54
N PRO A 42 -5.73 -2.90 22.64
CA PRO A 42 -4.65 -3.76 23.05
C PRO A 42 -3.43 -3.58 22.12
N ARG A 43 -2.22 -3.64 22.71
CA ARG A 43 -0.99 -3.60 21.91
C ARG A 43 -1.02 -4.73 20.88
N PRO A 44 -0.81 -4.43 19.58
CA PRO A 44 -0.89 -5.44 18.54
C PRO A 44 0.35 -6.34 18.54
N ASP A 45 0.15 -7.64 18.40
CA ASP A 45 1.22 -8.59 18.08
C ASP A 45 1.57 -8.53 16.58
N LEU A 46 0.56 -8.26 15.74
CA LEU A 46 0.69 -8.19 14.29
C LEU A 46 -0.05 -6.95 13.76
N ILE A 47 0.63 -6.20 12.89
CA ILE A 47 0.02 -5.15 12.07
C ILE A 47 0.07 -5.57 10.61
N ILE A 48 -1.08 -5.69 9.94
CA ILE A 48 -1.19 -5.80 8.49
C ILE A 48 -1.77 -4.50 7.95
N ALA A 49 -1.09 -3.87 7.01
CA ALA A 49 -1.48 -2.58 6.46
C ALA A 49 -1.44 -2.56 4.94
N SER A 50 -2.46 -1.93 4.35
CA SER A 50 -2.56 -1.69 2.91
C SER A 50 -2.85 -0.20 2.68
N PRO A 51 -1.82 0.66 2.73
CA PRO A 51 -2.00 2.09 2.50
C PRO A 51 -2.46 2.38 1.07
N PRO A 52 -3.17 3.51 0.81
CA PRO A 52 -3.73 3.84 -0.48
C PRO A 52 -2.68 3.77 -1.61
N CYS A 53 -2.90 2.92 -2.61
CA CYS A 53 -1.95 2.73 -3.72
C CYS A 53 -2.15 3.75 -4.85
N GLU A 54 -3.27 4.46 -4.91
CA GLU A 54 -3.62 5.34 -6.04
C GLU A 54 -2.65 6.52 -6.20
N SER A 55 -2.06 7.00 -5.12
CA SER A 55 -1.06 8.08 -5.12
C SER A 55 0.30 7.64 -5.64
N TRP A 56 0.57 6.34 -5.61
CA TRP A 56 1.88 5.76 -5.83
C TRP A 56 1.99 4.95 -7.13
N SER A 57 0.91 4.91 -7.91
CA SER A 57 0.85 4.09 -9.12
C SER A 57 1.82 4.56 -10.20
N ILE A 58 2.72 3.69 -10.62
CA ILE A 58 3.66 3.96 -11.72
C ILE A 58 2.92 4.17 -13.04
N ALA A 59 1.83 3.44 -13.27
CA ALA A 59 1.05 3.58 -14.49
C ALA A 59 0.44 4.98 -14.65
N SER A 60 0.11 5.62 -13.54
CA SER A 60 -0.43 6.99 -13.55
C SER A 60 0.68 8.05 -13.53
N SER A 61 1.92 7.69 -13.27
CA SER A 61 3.06 8.62 -13.21
C SER A 61 3.85 8.73 -14.50
N MET A 62 3.53 7.93 -15.51
CA MET A 62 4.13 8.01 -16.84
C MET A 62 3.76 9.33 -17.53
N ASP A 63 4.48 9.65 -18.60
CA ASP A 63 4.11 10.74 -19.49
C ASP A 63 2.63 10.66 -19.85
N LYS A 64 1.94 11.78 -19.78
CA LYS A 64 0.47 11.87 -19.98
C LYS A 64 -0.38 11.11 -18.96
N GLY A 65 0.19 10.59 -17.89
CA GLY A 65 -0.55 10.04 -16.76
C GLY A 65 -1.07 11.12 -15.81
N ASN A 66 -1.91 10.72 -14.87
CA ASN A 66 -2.64 11.63 -13.97
C ASN A 66 -2.16 11.65 -12.52
N ALA A 67 -1.09 10.93 -12.20
CA ALA A 67 -0.54 10.99 -10.85
C ALA A 67 0.16 12.31 -10.58
N CYS A 68 0.18 12.75 -9.33
CA CYS A 68 0.98 13.91 -8.91
C CYS A 68 2.47 13.68 -9.12
N TRP A 69 2.91 12.43 -8.99
CA TRP A 69 4.29 12.02 -9.25
C TRP A 69 4.47 11.76 -10.74
N LYS A 70 5.50 12.31 -11.34
CA LYS A 70 5.85 12.05 -12.73
C LYS A 70 7.13 11.26 -12.86
N GLN A 71 7.24 10.54 -13.96
CA GLN A 71 8.47 9.92 -14.38
C GLN A 71 9.26 10.95 -15.20
N GLU A 72 10.50 11.16 -14.83
CA GLU A 72 11.42 11.97 -15.61
C GLU A 72 11.98 11.17 -16.79
N ARG A 73 12.21 11.84 -17.90
CA ARG A 73 12.91 11.29 -19.05
C ARG A 73 14.36 11.72 -19.02
N ALA A 74 15.26 10.86 -19.52
CA ALA A 74 16.62 11.26 -19.78
C ALA A 74 16.66 11.99 -21.12
N ASP A 75 17.03 13.26 -21.13
CA ASP A 75 17.06 14.08 -22.32
C ASP A 75 18.12 13.62 -23.34
N ASP A 76 19.07 12.78 -22.95
CA ASP A 76 20.28 12.42 -23.74
C ASP A 76 20.25 11.01 -24.34
N CYS A 77 19.13 10.33 -24.37
CA CYS A 77 19.11 8.94 -24.83
C CYS A 77 18.34 8.73 -26.12
N LEU A 78 18.98 8.02 -27.05
CA LEU A 78 18.44 7.64 -28.36
C LEU A 78 17.14 6.77 -28.25
N PHE A 79 16.97 6.07 -27.13
CA PHE A 79 15.85 5.21 -26.82
C PHE A 79 15.28 5.66 -25.50
N ASP A 80 14.58 6.71 -25.41
CA ASP A 80 13.75 7.16 -24.27
C ASP A 80 13.91 6.27 -22.98
N PRO A 81 15.16 6.00 -22.48
CA PRO A 81 15.31 5.18 -21.31
C PRO A 81 14.68 5.95 -20.17
N GLN A 82 13.77 5.30 -19.53
CA GLN A 82 13.14 5.87 -18.37
C GLN A 82 14.19 5.94 -17.26
N ILE A 83 14.63 7.15 -16.92
CA ILE A 83 15.42 7.35 -15.71
C ILE A 83 14.66 6.71 -14.54
N PRO A 84 15.38 6.09 -13.60
CA PRO A 84 14.77 5.63 -12.35
C PRO A 84 13.92 6.75 -11.80
N LEU A 85 12.63 6.46 -11.58
CA LEU A 85 11.66 7.44 -11.10
C LEU A 85 12.25 8.20 -9.93
N SER A 86 12.39 9.51 -10.06
CA SER A 86 12.57 10.33 -8.90
C SER A 86 11.29 10.23 -8.05
N PRO A 87 11.33 9.66 -6.85
CA PRO A 87 10.12 9.53 -6.03
C PRO A 87 9.56 10.89 -5.62
N PHE A 88 10.30 11.97 -5.87
CA PHE A 88 9.98 13.32 -5.40
C PHE A 88 9.69 14.30 -6.51
N THR A 89 9.80 13.91 -7.78
CA THR A 89 9.43 14.78 -8.88
C THR A 89 7.92 14.90 -8.95
N ILE A 90 7.43 16.13 -8.80
CA ILE A 90 6.01 16.46 -8.83
C ILE A 90 5.67 17.04 -10.19
N ARG A 91 4.49 16.70 -10.72
CA ARG A 91 3.95 17.40 -11.89
C ARG A 91 3.64 18.84 -11.50
N ASP A 92 4.00 19.79 -12.36
CA ASP A 92 3.48 21.13 -12.30
C ASP A 92 2.12 21.22 -13.01
N PHE A 93 1.45 22.38 -12.91
CA PHE A 93 0.14 22.56 -13.50
C PHE A 93 0.15 22.52 -15.02
N ASN A 94 1.25 22.85 -15.67
CA ASN A 94 1.39 22.83 -17.12
C ASN A 94 1.40 21.41 -17.68
N ASP A 95 1.81 20.42 -16.90
CA ASP A 95 1.77 19.01 -17.26
C ASP A 95 0.34 18.48 -17.45
N TYR A 96 -0.68 19.23 -17.03
CA TYR A 96 -2.08 18.81 -17.06
C TYR A 96 -2.88 19.38 -18.23
N GLU A 97 -2.32 20.19 -19.08
CA GLU A 97 -3.06 20.90 -20.16
C GLU A 97 -3.82 19.98 -21.12
N ARG A 98 -3.32 18.78 -21.36
CA ARG A 98 -3.87 17.87 -22.38
C ARG A 98 -4.87 16.86 -21.83
N TYR A 99 -5.07 16.82 -20.55
CA TYR A 99 -5.93 15.85 -19.88
C TYR A 99 -6.88 16.57 -18.96
N GLN A 100 -8.14 16.15 -19.02
CA GLN A 100 -9.18 16.66 -18.13
C GLN A 100 -8.90 16.23 -16.69
N PHE A 101 -7.81 16.71 -16.14
CA PHE A 101 -7.51 16.48 -14.76
C PHE A 101 -8.12 17.54 -13.92
N LYS A 102 -8.48 17.10 -12.75
CA LYS A 102 -8.73 17.94 -11.61
C LYS A 102 -7.43 17.93 -10.81
N PRO A 103 -6.48 18.85 -11.07
CA PRO A 103 -5.16 18.86 -10.40
C PRO A 103 -5.29 18.83 -8.89
N GLU A 104 -6.29 19.56 -8.37
CA GLU A 104 -6.64 19.60 -6.96
C GLU A 104 -6.95 18.21 -6.38
N ARG A 105 -7.64 17.35 -7.14
CA ARG A 105 -7.89 15.96 -6.69
C ARG A 105 -6.61 15.14 -6.62
N GLN A 106 -5.71 15.34 -7.54
CA GLN A 106 -4.44 14.62 -7.55
C GLN A 106 -3.54 15.06 -6.39
N ILE A 107 -3.55 16.35 -6.07
CA ILE A 107 -2.83 16.91 -4.91
C ILE A 107 -3.40 16.31 -3.62
N VAL A 108 -4.72 16.30 -3.45
CA VAL A 108 -5.37 15.72 -2.26
C VAL A 108 -5.07 14.24 -2.14
N LYS A 109 -5.12 13.46 -3.22
CA LYS A 109 -4.76 12.03 -3.21
C LYS A 109 -3.32 11.83 -2.78
N ARG A 110 -2.40 12.64 -3.31
CA ARG A 110 -0.99 12.59 -2.93
C ARG A 110 -0.82 12.85 -1.44
N ILE A 111 -1.38 13.95 -0.92
CA ILE A 111 -1.29 14.31 0.49
C ILE A 111 -1.84 13.18 1.37
N ASN A 112 -3.02 12.64 1.03
CA ASN A 112 -3.61 11.53 1.74
C ASN A 112 -2.70 10.29 1.74
N GLY A 113 -2.13 9.93 0.59
CA GLY A 113 -1.24 8.78 0.48
C GLY A 113 0.05 8.95 1.28
N GLU A 114 0.64 10.15 1.26
CA GLU A 114 1.85 10.46 2.04
C GLU A 114 1.56 10.43 3.55
N LEU A 115 0.48 11.05 4.00
CA LEU A 115 0.10 11.07 5.42
C LEU A 115 -0.26 9.67 5.94
N CYS A 116 -1.06 8.90 5.19
CA CYS A 116 -1.37 7.53 5.56
C CYS A 116 -0.09 6.68 5.70
N THR A 117 0.84 6.82 4.76
CA THR A 117 2.10 6.08 4.78
C THR A 117 2.99 6.53 5.94
N HIS A 118 3.10 7.84 6.15
CA HIS A 118 3.84 8.40 7.30
C HIS A 118 3.30 7.86 8.62
N ASN A 119 1.99 8.00 8.84
CA ASN A 119 1.35 7.56 10.08
C ASN A 119 1.44 6.05 10.27
N LEU A 120 1.35 5.25 9.21
CA LEU A 120 1.59 3.82 9.29
C LEU A 120 2.97 3.51 9.88
N ILE A 121 4.01 4.18 9.39
CA ILE A 121 5.36 3.98 9.91
C ILE A 121 5.48 4.46 11.37
N GLN A 122 4.84 5.58 11.73
CA GLN A 122 4.82 6.04 13.12
C GLN A 122 4.07 5.07 14.05
N ILE A 123 2.97 4.49 13.58
CA ILE A 123 2.19 3.47 14.30
C ILE A 123 3.05 2.21 14.53
N ILE A 124 3.75 1.72 13.50
CA ILE A 124 4.65 0.58 13.65
C ILE A 124 5.76 0.88 14.67
N LYS A 125 6.38 2.06 14.59
CA LYS A 125 7.42 2.48 15.55
C LYS A 125 6.88 2.62 16.97
N ARG A 126 5.68 3.20 17.15
CA ARG A 126 5.06 3.44 18.46
C ARG A 126 4.69 2.15 19.17
N TYR A 127 3.99 1.27 18.47
CA TYR A 127 3.49 0.03 19.09
C TYR A 127 4.48 -1.10 19.04
N ASN A 128 5.51 -1.01 18.20
CA ASN A 128 6.57 -2.01 18.05
C ASN A 128 6.01 -3.44 18.07
N PRO A 129 5.12 -3.80 17.11
CA PRO A 129 4.51 -5.13 17.08
C PRO A 129 5.57 -6.18 16.82
N LYS A 130 5.32 -7.42 17.26
CA LYS A 130 6.20 -8.55 16.97
C LYS A 130 6.34 -8.78 15.48
N TYR A 131 5.22 -8.63 14.75
CA TYR A 131 5.15 -8.78 13.30
C TYR A 131 4.48 -7.59 12.64
N TYR A 132 4.97 -7.19 11.47
CA TYR A 132 4.24 -6.28 10.59
C TYR A 132 4.39 -6.68 9.14
N VAL A 133 3.34 -6.43 8.36
CA VAL A 133 3.28 -6.69 6.92
C VAL A 133 2.62 -5.49 6.25
N ILE A 134 3.31 -4.90 5.28
CA ILE A 134 2.81 -3.76 4.49
C ILE A 134 2.58 -4.23 3.07
N GLU A 135 1.35 -4.12 2.58
CA GLU A 135 0.95 -4.51 1.23
C GLU A 135 0.90 -3.29 0.31
N ASN A 136 1.44 -3.42 -0.90
CA ASN A 136 1.19 -2.49 -2.01
C ASN A 136 1.62 -3.13 -3.34
N PRO A 137 1.11 -2.66 -4.51
CA PRO A 137 1.57 -3.16 -5.80
C PRO A 137 3.10 -3.19 -5.92
N ALA A 138 3.62 -4.20 -6.59
CA ALA A 138 5.08 -4.42 -6.67
C ALA A 138 5.84 -3.23 -7.26
N SER A 139 5.23 -2.54 -8.24
CA SER A 139 5.80 -1.36 -8.90
C SER A 139 5.43 -0.03 -8.24
N SER A 140 4.80 -0.06 -7.05
CA SER A 140 4.39 1.16 -6.36
C SER A 140 5.58 1.99 -5.90
N LYS A 141 5.51 3.30 -6.10
CA LYS A 141 6.52 4.26 -5.61
C LYS A 141 6.54 4.40 -4.08
N ILE A 142 5.55 3.86 -3.39
CA ILE A 142 5.48 3.89 -1.93
C ILE A 142 6.73 3.27 -1.30
N TRP A 143 7.34 2.27 -1.96
CA TRP A 143 8.52 1.58 -1.47
C TRP A 143 9.74 2.49 -1.40
N ASP A 144 9.93 3.33 -2.43
CA ASP A 144 10.98 4.35 -2.44
C ASP A 144 10.70 5.46 -1.42
N TYR A 145 9.44 5.83 -1.25
CA TYR A 145 9.04 6.83 -0.25
C TYR A 145 9.33 6.36 1.18
N ILE A 146 8.94 5.14 1.52
CA ILE A 146 9.20 4.55 2.84
C ILE A 146 10.70 4.48 3.10
N ASP A 147 11.47 4.01 2.12
CA ASP A 147 12.92 3.82 2.27
C ASP A 147 13.69 5.14 2.30
N ARG A 148 13.48 6.01 1.30
CA ARG A 148 14.31 7.20 1.07
C ARG A 148 13.83 8.43 1.80
N VAL A 149 12.50 8.61 1.96
CA VAL A 149 11.95 9.79 2.63
C VAL A 149 11.76 9.54 4.11
N LEU A 150 11.08 8.43 4.45
CA LEU A 150 10.80 8.13 5.85
C LEU A 150 11.97 7.43 6.55
N GLY A 151 13.00 7.02 5.80
CA GLY A 151 14.19 6.35 6.34
C GLY A 151 13.88 5.03 7.05
N PHE A 152 12.76 4.39 6.68
CA PHE A 152 12.32 3.15 7.32
C PHE A 152 12.67 1.95 6.46
N LYS A 153 13.68 1.19 6.89
CA LYS A 153 14.15 -0.02 6.21
C LYS A 153 13.28 -1.20 6.58
N ILE A 154 12.69 -1.85 5.58
CA ILE A 154 11.90 -3.06 5.77
C ILE A 154 12.75 -4.25 5.35
N PRO A 155 13.02 -5.22 6.25
CA PRO A 155 14.01 -6.28 6.01
C PRO A 155 13.67 -7.22 4.86
N TYR A 156 12.40 -7.62 4.73
CA TYR A 156 11.99 -8.65 3.77
C TYR A 156 11.05 -8.08 2.71
N ASP A 157 11.26 -8.54 1.47
CA ASP A 157 10.47 -8.17 0.29
C ASP A 157 9.79 -9.43 -0.28
N ASN A 158 8.61 -9.72 0.21
CA ASN A 158 7.86 -10.91 -0.16
C ASN A 158 6.91 -10.59 -1.33
N LEU A 159 7.14 -11.21 -2.48
CA LEU A 159 6.34 -11.02 -3.69
C LEU A 159 5.24 -12.08 -3.77
N ALA A 160 4.03 -11.66 -4.12
CA ALA A 160 2.91 -12.53 -4.45
C ALA A 160 2.32 -12.16 -5.82
N HIS A 161 1.83 -13.16 -6.56
CA HIS A 161 1.00 -12.95 -7.73
C HIS A 161 -0.43 -13.40 -7.41
N TYR A 162 -1.39 -12.47 -7.49
CA TYR A 162 -2.76 -12.74 -7.01
C TYR A 162 -3.44 -13.88 -7.76
N ASN A 163 -3.15 -14.08 -9.06
CA ASN A 163 -3.70 -15.20 -9.84
C ASN A 163 -3.18 -16.58 -9.45
N GLN A 164 -2.31 -16.67 -8.46
CA GLN A 164 -1.91 -17.92 -7.83
C GLN A 164 -2.82 -18.27 -6.62
N TYR A 165 -3.82 -17.43 -6.33
CA TYR A 165 -4.72 -17.52 -5.18
C TYR A 165 -6.18 -17.34 -5.61
N ASP A 166 -7.09 -18.17 -5.09
CA ASP A 166 -8.55 -18.04 -5.21
C ASP A 166 -9.07 -17.83 -6.65
N SER A 167 -8.37 -18.34 -7.66
CA SER A 167 -8.72 -18.11 -9.08
C SER A 167 -8.84 -16.62 -9.42
N TYR A 168 -8.03 -15.77 -8.77
CA TYR A 168 -8.03 -14.33 -9.06
C TYR A 168 -7.67 -14.09 -10.53
N PRO A 169 -8.46 -13.30 -11.28
CA PRO A 169 -8.39 -13.33 -12.75
C PRO A 169 -7.20 -12.58 -13.35
N ILE A 170 -6.48 -11.79 -12.56
CA ILE A 170 -5.31 -11.02 -13.01
C ILE A 170 -4.09 -11.34 -12.17
N GLN A 171 -2.91 -11.28 -12.79
CA GLN A 171 -1.66 -11.59 -12.10
C GLN A 171 -1.39 -10.66 -10.91
N LYS A 172 -1.59 -9.36 -11.07
CA LYS A 172 -1.41 -8.31 -10.06
C LYS A 172 -0.23 -8.58 -9.11
N PRO A 173 1.01 -8.40 -9.59
CA PRO A 173 2.18 -8.54 -8.73
C PRO A 173 2.11 -7.55 -7.56
N THR A 174 2.19 -8.08 -6.34
CA THR A 174 2.03 -7.29 -5.12
C THR A 174 3.13 -7.67 -4.13
N ARG A 175 3.73 -6.68 -3.50
CA ARG A 175 4.71 -6.88 -2.43
C ARG A 175 4.04 -6.82 -1.08
N PHE A 176 4.48 -7.73 -0.22
CA PHE A 176 4.14 -7.81 1.19
C PHE A 176 5.44 -7.61 1.97
N LYS A 177 5.90 -6.35 2.05
CA LYS A 177 7.12 -6.05 2.79
C LYS A 177 6.89 -6.14 4.28
N SER A 178 7.83 -6.78 4.99
CA SER A 178 7.61 -7.16 6.39
C SER A 178 8.93 -7.29 7.17
N ASN A 179 8.83 -7.45 8.49
CA ASN A 179 9.97 -7.82 9.34
C ASN A 179 10.21 -9.33 9.43
N ILE A 180 9.47 -10.13 8.65
CA ILE A 180 9.63 -11.59 8.55
C ILE A 180 9.67 -12.03 7.09
N GLU A 181 10.35 -13.13 6.83
CA GLU A 181 10.30 -13.77 5.52
C GLU A 181 9.00 -14.58 5.38
N LEU A 182 8.30 -14.39 4.26
CA LEU A 182 7.06 -15.08 3.93
C LEU A 182 7.23 -15.83 2.61
N ASN A 183 6.87 -17.10 2.60
CA ASN A 183 6.85 -17.89 1.38
C ASN A 183 5.52 -17.73 0.65
N LEU A 184 5.46 -16.76 -0.29
CA LEU A 184 4.26 -16.45 -1.05
C LEU A 184 4.33 -16.99 -2.47
N LYS A 185 3.17 -17.37 -3.02
CA LYS A 185 3.11 -17.96 -4.37
C LYS A 185 3.29 -16.89 -5.43
N THR A 186 4.25 -17.15 -6.33
CA THR A 186 4.47 -16.44 -7.57
C THR A 186 4.37 -17.37 -8.75
N GLY A 187 4.12 -16.85 -9.95
CA GLY A 187 4.07 -17.69 -11.16
C GLY A 187 3.91 -16.85 -12.42
N ASN A 188 4.14 -17.51 -13.57
CA ASN A 188 4.09 -16.87 -14.88
C ASN A 188 2.72 -17.08 -15.58
N LYS A 189 1.70 -17.54 -14.85
CA LYS A 189 0.35 -17.66 -15.43
C LYS A 189 -0.08 -16.25 -15.88
N PRO A 190 -0.44 -16.07 -17.16
CA PRO A 190 -0.94 -14.78 -17.63
C PRO A 190 -2.28 -14.45 -16.95
N SER A 191 -2.65 -13.20 -17.00
CA SER A 191 -3.98 -12.76 -16.54
C SER A 191 -5.06 -13.34 -17.45
N ASP A 192 -6.12 -13.87 -16.86
CA ASP A 192 -7.25 -14.43 -17.61
C ASP A 192 -8.05 -13.33 -18.32
N ILE A 193 -8.03 -12.11 -17.75
CA ILE A 193 -8.69 -10.94 -18.30
C ILE A 193 -7.77 -9.71 -18.24
N ASN A 194 -8.07 -8.70 -19.06
CA ASN A 194 -7.39 -7.43 -18.96
C ASN A 194 -7.82 -6.70 -17.67
N PHE A 195 -6.88 -6.11 -16.96
CA PHE A 195 -7.13 -5.34 -15.74
C PHE A 195 -8.24 -4.27 -15.90
N LYS A 196 -8.32 -3.66 -17.08
CA LYS A 196 -9.35 -2.64 -17.39
C LYS A 196 -10.77 -3.22 -17.42
N LEU A 197 -10.92 -4.52 -17.64
CA LEU A 197 -12.21 -5.21 -17.69
C LEU A 197 -12.71 -5.65 -16.30
N MET A 198 -11.88 -5.55 -15.27
CA MET A 198 -12.34 -5.77 -13.90
C MET A 198 -13.24 -4.63 -13.44
N ASN A 199 -14.51 -4.93 -13.29
CA ASN A 199 -15.49 -3.97 -12.80
C ASN A 199 -15.36 -3.75 -11.29
N GLY A 200 -15.44 -2.47 -10.89
CA GLY A 200 -15.44 -2.05 -9.48
C GLY A 200 -14.03 -1.90 -8.89
N TYR A 201 -13.89 -0.87 -8.08
CA TYR A 201 -12.65 -0.58 -7.35
C TYR A 201 -12.30 -1.71 -6.38
N ASN A 202 -13.26 -2.17 -5.60
CA ASN A 202 -13.07 -3.19 -4.57
C ASN A 202 -12.58 -4.51 -5.18
N ASN A 203 -13.16 -4.96 -6.29
CA ASN A 203 -12.72 -6.18 -6.97
C ASN A 203 -11.27 -6.11 -7.43
N ARG A 204 -10.78 -4.93 -7.80
CA ARG A 204 -9.38 -4.72 -8.19
C ARG A 204 -8.43 -4.56 -7.00
N SER A 205 -8.95 -4.14 -5.86
CA SER A 205 -8.17 -3.82 -4.66
C SER A 205 -8.08 -4.97 -3.68
N ASN A 206 -9.11 -5.80 -3.60
CA ASN A 206 -9.19 -6.87 -2.62
C ASN A 206 -8.02 -7.85 -2.73
N ILE A 207 -7.46 -8.17 -1.58
CA ILE A 207 -6.44 -9.21 -1.45
C ILE A 207 -7.14 -10.57 -1.44
N PRO A 208 -6.68 -11.58 -2.22
CA PRO A 208 -7.24 -12.91 -2.16
C PRO A 208 -7.27 -13.48 -0.74
N ILE A 209 -8.39 -14.08 -0.36
CA ILE A 209 -8.59 -14.59 1.02
C ILE A 209 -7.57 -15.68 1.36
N SER A 210 -7.28 -16.58 0.43
CA SER A 210 -6.29 -17.63 0.67
C SER A 210 -4.87 -17.10 0.82
N LEU A 211 -4.55 -15.97 0.19
CA LEU A 211 -3.27 -15.29 0.40
C LEU A 211 -3.18 -14.71 1.83
N VAL A 212 -4.24 -14.04 2.28
CA VAL A 212 -4.29 -13.54 3.66
C VAL A 212 -4.17 -14.68 4.67
N LYS A 213 -4.91 -15.77 4.45
CA LYS A 213 -4.81 -16.99 5.29
C LYS A 213 -3.40 -17.57 5.29
N SER A 214 -2.74 -17.61 4.12
CA SER A 214 -1.36 -18.10 4.01
C SER A 214 -0.39 -17.28 4.87
N ILE A 215 -0.53 -15.95 4.87
CA ILE A 215 0.28 -15.06 5.72
C ILE A 215 0.04 -15.36 7.19
N PHE A 216 -1.22 -15.45 7.62
CA PHE A 216 -1.56 -15.75 9.01
C PHE A 216 -1.05 -17.12 9.45
N ASN A 217 -1.20 -18.15 8.63
CA ASN A 217 -0.75 -19.50 8.96
C ASN A 217 0.77 -19.54 9.16
N GLN A 218 1.55 -18.89 8.28
CA GLN A 218 3.00 -18.83 8.43
C GLN A 218 3.40 -18.10 9.73
N ILE A 219 2.69 -17.04 10.12
CA ILE A 219 2.94 -16.36 11.39
C ILE A 219 2.59 -17.25 12.58
N LEU A 220 1.47 -17.99 12.52
CA LEU A 220 1.10 -18.94 13.59
C LEU A 220 2.09 -20.10 13.69
N GLU A 221 2.64 -20.59 12.57
CA GLU A 221 3.71 -21.57 12.54
C GLU A 221 4.96 -21.08 13.25
N MET A 222 5.36 -19.84 13.01
CA MET A 222 6.50 -19.21 13.69
C MET A 222 6.28 -19.09 15.20
N GLU A 223 5.02 -18.97 15.64
CA GLU A 223 4.65 -18.93 17.07
C GLU A 223 4.52 -20.33 17.70
N GLY A 224 4.65 -21.40 16.93
CA GLY A 224 4.40 -22.76 17.40
C GLY A 224 2.91 -23.02 17.76
N LEU A 225 2.01 -22.20 17.23
CA LEU A 225 0.57 -22.21 17.51
C LEU A 225 -0.22 -22.96 16.43
N ASN A 226 0.40 -23.83 15.66
CA ASN A 226 -0.32 -24.69 14.73
C ASN A 226 -1.30 -25.58 15.50
N GLU A 227 -2.57 -25.47 15.16
CA GLU A 227 -3.58 -26.38 15.68
C GLU A 227 -3.15 -27.83 15.37
N ARG A 228 -3.02 -28.60 16.43
CA ARG A 228 -2.91 -30.07 16.35
C ARG A 228 -4.25 -30.66 16.00
#